data_f9f658d12062bf4855b3b667d0ec9791
#
_entry.id   f9f658d12062bf4855b3b667d0ec9791
#
_cell.length_a   1.000
_cell.length_b   1.000
_cell.length_c   1.000
_cell.angle_alpha   90.00
_cell.angle_beta   90.00
_cell.angle_gamma   90.00
#
_symmetry.space_group_name_H-M   'P 1'
#
loop_
_entity.id
_entity.type
_entity.pdbx_description
1 polymer ?
#
loop_
_entity_poly.entity_id
_entity_poly.type
_entity_poly.pdbx_seq_one_letter_code
_entity_poly.pdbx_strand_id
1 'polypeptide(L)'
;GALLMGKIASEFGIEITCVKNETEARELAGLFKSIIVLSHLPTGNESSEFIYAINDIRALELIKPGTQIHLAIDTLMHRNGIDVSHIKSAIEIIKRRNLDLKGAFTHFRASDEHGADYFVQKDNFELAKSMIKELFSKNLIFHSHNSAAIERASDVGDEYVRAGMAQFGYSGFDESLGLKKVLKLYANRVSSRVLKAGQSVGYGGVFTAKHDMDIATYDLGYGDGLFRYNGKGELNLANGKPILGKMSMDSFSSIDMGERICVIDDANIWAEFFDTINYDVLVKLSPLINRRVVE
;
A
#
# COMPACT_ATOMS: atom_id res chain seq x y z
N GLY A 1 -5.55 -0.69 -10.11
CA GLY A 1 -5.90 0.06 -9.20
C GLY A 1 -6.88 -0.28 -8.11
N ALA A 2 -7.18 0.72 -7.33
CA ALA A 2 -8.04 0.61 -6.16
C ALA A 2 -9.42 0.02 -6.49
N LEU A 3 -10.04 0.45 -7.59
CA LEU A 3 -11.36 -0.02 -7.99
C LEU A 3 -11.41 -1.55 -8.24
N LEU A 4 -10.41 -2.11 -8.91
CA LEU A 4 -10.38 -3.55 -9.18
C LEU A 4 -10.23 -4.37 -7.90
N MET A 5 -9.27 -3.99 -7.05
CA MET A 5 -9.07 -4.63 -5.75
C MET A 5 -10.27 -4.43 -4.82
N GLY A 6 -10.90 -3.25 -4.86
CA GLY A 6 -12.11 -2.96 -4.10
C GLY A 6 -13.30 -3.84 -4.52
N LYS A 7 -13.50 -4.06 -5.82
CA LYS A 7 -14.53 -4.98 -6.32
C LYS A 7 -14.32 -6.41 -5.80
N ILE A 8 -13.09 -6.92 -5.94
CA ILE A 8 -12.74 -8.25 -5.44
C ILE A 8 -13.00 -8.36 -3.94
N ALA A 9 -12.51 -7.38 -3.15
CA ALA A 9 -12.73 -7.38 -1.69
C ALA A 9 -14.22 -7.37 -1.33
N SER A 10 -15.02 -6.57 -2.02
CA SER A 10 -16.47 -6.51 -1.81
C SER A 10 -17.17 -7.84 -2.14
N GLU A 11 -16.76 -8.52 -3.22
CA GLU A 11 -17.26 -9.85 -3.60
C GLU A 11 -16.95 -10.92 -2.53
N PHE A 12 -15.85 -10.76 -1.79
CA PHE A 12 -15.50 -11.60 -0.63
C PHE A 12 -16.15 -11.15 0.68
N GLY A 13 -17.11 -10.23 0.64
CA GLY A 13 -17.88 -9.82 1.81
C GLY A 13 -17.16 -8.83 2.74
N ILE A 14 -16.11 -8.17 2.28
CA ILE A 14 -15.48 -7.09 3.06
C ILE A 14 -16.41 -5.87 3.08
N GLU A 15 -16.82 -5.45 4.27
CA GLU A 15 -17.78 -4.36 4.45
C GLU A 15 -17.12 -2.99 4.64
N ILE A 16 -15.88 -2.94 5.14
CA ILE A 16 -15.19 -1.70 5.50
C ILE A 16 -13.86 -1.62 4.76
N THR A 17 -13.59 -0.49 4.14
CA THR A 17 -12.30 -0.23 3.50
C THR A 17 -11.68 1.08 3.98
N CYS A 18 -10.34 1.16 3.88
CA CYS A 18 -9.58 2.37 4.14
C CYS A 18 -8.90 2.81 2.84
N VAL A 19 -9.01 4.10 2.55
CA VAL A 19 -8.38 4.74 1.38
C VAL A 19 -7.56 5.95 1.80
N LYS A 20 -6.68 6.42 0.92
CA LYS A 20 -5.83 7.56 1.22
C LYS A 20 -6.62 8.87 1.28
N ASN A 21 -7.46 9.13 0.27
CA ASN A 21 -8.13 10.41 0.07
C ASN A 21 -9.57 10.23 -0.43
N GLU A 22 -10.30 11.35 -0.51
CA GLU A 22 -11.70 11.34 -0.91
C GLU A 22 -11.90 10.98 -2.39
N THR A 23 -10.93 11.23 -3.26
CA THR A 23 -10.99 10.81 -4.67
C THR A 23 -11.08 9.30 -4.78
N GLU A 24 -10.21 8.59 -4.07
CA GLU A 24 -10.27 7.11 -3.99
C GLU A 24 -11.56 6.62 -3.33
N ALA A 25 -12.06 7.35 -2.29
CA ALA A 25 -13.32 7.00 -1.65
C ALA A 25 -14.50 7.07 -2.62
N ARG A 26 -14.55 8.09 -3.46
CA ARG A 26 -15.59 8.25 -4.49
C ARG A 26 -15.54 7.17 -5.57
N GLU A 27 -14.34 6.69 -5.95
CA GLU A 27 -14.19 5.57 -6.88
C GLU A 27 -14.76 4.25 -6.33
N LEU A 28 -14.76 4.11 -5.00
CA LEU A 28 -15.23 2.90 -4.29
C LEU A 28 -16.63 3.05 -3.71
N ALA A 29 -17.27 4.22 -3.89
CA ALA A 29 -18.60 4.48 -3.36
C ALA A 29 -19.62 3.43 -3.84
N GLY A 30 -20.44 2.93 -2.92
CA GLY A 30 -21.42 1.89 -3.19
C GLY A 30 -20.89 0.45 -3.18
N LEU A 31 -19.56 0.24 -3.11
CA LEU A 31 -18.99 -1.11 -2.98
C LEU A 31 -18.88 -1.57 -1.52
N PHE A 32 -18.77 -0.65 -0.58
CA PHE A 32 -18.55 -0.93 0.82
C PHE A 32 -19.59 -0.24 1.69
N LYS A 33 -19.90 -0.84 2.82
CA LYS A 33 -20.78 -0.27 3.84
C LYS A 33 -20.20 0.98 4.49
N SER A 34 -18.87 1.01 4.64
CA SER A 34 -18.15 2.14 5.20
C SER A 34 -16.79 2.31 4.52
N ILE A 35 -16.45 3.56 4.23
CA ILE A 35 -15.15 3.94 3.65
C ILE A 35 -14.48 4.95 4.57
N ILE A 36 -13.27 4.63 5.04
CA ILE A 36 -12.48 5.48 5.93
C ILE A 36 -11.41 6.19 5.11
N VAL A 37 -11.44 7.51 5.10
CA VAL A 37 -10.44 8.37 4.44
C VAL A 37 -9.31 8.68 5.43
N LEU A 38 -8.12 8.13 5.20
CA LEU A 38 -7.02 8.16 6.17
C LEU A 38 -6.21 9.46 6.18
N SER A 39 -6.08 10.14 5.02
CA SER A 39 -5.32 11.39 4.87
C SER A 39 -6.24 12.51 4.41
N HIS A 40 -6.95 13.14 5.36
CA HIS A 40 -7.85 14.24 5.08
C HIS A 40 -7.38 15.53 5.77
N LEU A 41 -7.42 16.63 5.03
CA LEU A 41 -7.31 17.98 5.57
C LEU A 41 -8.71 18.57 5.63
N PRO A 42 -9.19 18.98 6.82
CA PRO A 42 -10.53 19.53 6.96
C PRO A 42 -10.80 20.71 6.04
N THR A 43 -11.92 20.68 5.34
CA THR A 43 -12.36 21.73 4.42
C THR A 43 -13.60 22.47 4.91
N GLY A 44 -14.29 21.90 5.90
CA GLY A 44 -15.61 22.36 6.34
C GLY A 44 -16.77 21.91 5.44
N ASN A 45 -16.48 21.14 4.38
CA ASN A 45 -17.45 20.63 3.40
C ASN A 45 -17.41 19.11 3.25
N GLU A 46 -17.04 18.41 4.30
CA GLU A 46 -16.92 16.94 4.31
C GLU A 46 -18.23 16.26 3.90
N SER A 47 -18.11 15.19 3.11
CA SER A 47 -19.25 14.37 2.70
C SER A 47 -19.77 13.54 3.89
N SER A 48 -21.08 13.38 3.98
CA SER A 48 -21.70 12.50 4.95
C SER A 48 -21.59 11.00 4.61
N GLU A 49 -21.11 10.68 3.41
CA GLU A 49 -20.98 9.30 2.91
C GLU A 49 -19.73 8.59 3.45
N PHE A 50 -18.73 9.37 3.91
CA PHE A 50 -17.43 8.83 4.31
C PHE A 50 -17.14 9.08 5.79
N ILE A 51 -16.23 8.27 6.33
CA ILE A 51 -15.66 8.45 7.66
C ILE A 51 -14.28 9.06 7.49
N TYR A 52 -13.95 10.12 8.23
CA TYR A 52 -12.67 10.82 8.08
C TYR A 52 -11.76 10.56 9.29
N ALA A 53 -10.53 10.14 9.02
CA ALA A 53 -9.52 10.01 10.06
C ALA A 53 -9.04 11.37 10.57
N ILE A 54 -9.08 11.56 11.87
CA ILE A 54 -8.56 12.75 12.54
C ILE A 54 -7.12 12.46 12.97
N ASN A 55 -6.18 13.05 12.27
CA ASN A 55 -4.74 12.84 12.46
C ASN A 55 -4.06 13.91 13.37
N ASP A 56 -4.78 14.96 13.74
CA ASP A 56 -4.32 16.04 14.62
C ASP A 56 -5.52 16.61 15.38
N ILE A 57 -5.37 16.92 16.64
CA ILE A 57 -6.47 17.41 17.50
C ILE A 57 -7.08 18.72 16.96
N ARG A 58 -6.28 19.57 16.30
CA ARG A 58 -6.76 20.82 15.69
C ARG A 58 -7.74 20.59 14.57
N ALA A 59 -7.66 19.43 13.89
CA ALA A 59 -8.60 19.06 12.83
C ALA A 59 -10.02 18.93 13.35
N LEU A 60 -10.23 18.57 14.63
CA LEU A 60 -11.55 18.49 15.25
C LEU A 60 -12.28 19.85 15.28
N GLU A 61 -11.54 20.96 15.35
CA GLU A 61 -12.12 22.30 15.34
C GLU A 61 -12.51 22.78 13.93
N LEU A 62 -11.88 22.24 12.90
CA LEU A 62 -12.00 22.70 11.52
C LEU A 62 -12.98 21.88 10.69
N ILE A 63 -13.11 20.59 11.01
CA ILE A 63 -13.96 19.68 10.28
C ILE A 63 -15.44 20.06 10.44
N LYS A 64 -16.26 19.83 9.41
CA LYS A 64 -17.69 20.15 9.41
C LYS A 64 -18.42 19.46 10.59
N PRO A 65 -19.27 20.16 11.35
CA PRO A 65 -20.10 19.56 12.37
C PRO A 65 -20.98 18.41 11.81
N GLY A 66 -21.17 17.36 12.60
CA GLY A 66 -21.91 16.17 12.20
C GLY A 66 -21.13 15.16 11.35
N THR A 67 -19.87 15.47 10.99
CA THR A 67 -19.03 14.54 10.21
C THR A 67 -18.74 13.27 10.98
N GLN A 68 -18.80 12.13 10.29
CA GLN A 68 -18.38 10.83 10.81
C GLN A 68 -16.85 10.75 10.88
N ILE A 69 -16.30 10.39 12.01
CA ILE A 69 -14.85 10.40 12.23
C ILE A 69 -14.32 9.13 12.90
N HIS A 70 -13.06 8.80 12.59
CA HIS A 70 -12.21 7.92 13.39
C HIS A 70 -11.04 8.72 13.96
N LEU A 71 -10.73 8.52 15.26
CA LEU A 71 -9.53 9.12 15.86
C LEU A 71 -8.30 8.28 15.54
N ALA A 72 -7.30 8.88 14.93
CA ALA A 72 -5.96 8.32 14.91
C ALA A 72 -5.32 8.60 16.27
N ILE A 73 -4.78 7.57 16.92
CA ILE A 73 -4.09 7.68 18.22
C ILE A 73 -2.60 7.43 17.97
N ASP A 74 -1.76 8.36 18.41
CA ASP A 74 -0.32 8.15 18.43
C ASP A 74 0.05 7.34 19.67
N THR A 75 0.49 6.12 19.44
CA THR A 75 0.87 5.19 20.49
C THR A 75 2.38 4.95 20.59
N LEU A 76 3.18 5.60 19.74
CA LEU A 76 4.65 5.57 19.70
C LEU A 76 5.25 5.87 18.31
N MET A 77 4.45 5.90 17.25
CA MET A 77 4.98 6.11 15.91
C MET A 77 5.45 7.55 15.65
N HIS A 78 4.86 8.52 16.34
CA HIS A 78 5.17 9.95 16.30
C HIS A 78 5.13 10.55 14.88
N ARG A 79 4.17 10.07 14.08
CA ARG A 79 3.93 10.56 12.71
C ARG A 79 2.61 11.31 12.59
N ASN A 80 1.52 10.66 12.96
CA ASN A 80 0.15 11.16 12.97
C ASN A 80 -0.56 10.63 14.20
N GLY A 81 -1.62 11.32 14.59
CA GLY A 81 -2.48 10.86 15.68
C GLY A 81 -2.51 11.83 16.86
N ILE A 82 -3.51 11.64 17.68
CA ILE A 82 -3.70 12.36 18.93
C ILE A 82 -2.95 11.59 20.02
N ASP A 83 -2.11 12.29 20.79
CA ASP A 83 -1.44 11.72 21.94
C ASP A 83 -2.45 11.18 22.98
N VAL A 84 -2.13 10.06 23.62
CA VAL A 84 -3.01 9.40 24.60
C VAL A 84 -3.43 10.37 25.70
N SER A 85 -2.53 11.26 26.14
CA SER A 85 -2.83 12.28 27.16
C SER A 85 -3.87 13.32 26.74
N HIS A 86 -4.09 13.50 25.44
CA HIS A 86 -5.05 14.45 24.87
C HIS A 86 -6.42 13.86 24.50
N ILE A 87 -6.63 12.56 24.74
CA ILE A 87 -7.90 11.88 24.39
C ILE A 87 -9.09 12.56 25.06
N LYS A 88 -8.98 12.91 26.33
CA LYS A 88 -10.07 13.59 27.08
C LYS A 88 -10.46 14.91 26.38
N SER A 89 -9.49 15.75 26.08
CA SER A 89 -9.73 17.03 25.38
C SER A 89 -10.32 16.80 23.99
N ALA A 90 -9.86 15.79 23.26
CA ALA A 90 -10.42 15.43 21.95
C ALA A 90 -11.89 15.03 22.06
N ILE A 91 -12.27 14.22 23.04
CA ILE A 91 -13.69 13.82 23.28
C ILE A 91 -14.55 15.04 23.65
N GLU A 92 -14.04 15.97 24.43
CA GLU A 92 -14.75 17.23 24.75
C GLU A 92 -15.03 18.06 23.49
N ILE A 93 -14.05 18.17 22.59
CA ILE A 93 -14.22 18.86 21.29
C ILE A 93 -15.25 18.12 20.43
N ILE A 94 -15.16 16.80 20.31
CA ILE A 94 -16.10 15.97 19.56
C ILE A 94 -17.54 16.21 20.00
N LYS A 95 -17.78 16.20 21.33
CA LYS A 95 -19.11 16.45 21.91
C LYS A 95 -19.59 17.87 21.60
N ARG A 96 -18.75 18.88 21.84
CA ARG A 96 -19.06 20.29 21.59
C ARG A 96 -19.36 20.58 20.13
N ARG A 97 -18.61 19.98 19.20
CA ARG A 97 -18.72 20.13 17.75
C ARG A 97 -19.80 19.25 17.14
N ASN A 98 -20.46 18.40 17.95
CA ASN A 98 -21.44 17.43 17.51
C ASN A 98 -20.90 16.52 16.38
N LEU A 99 -19.63 16.07 16.52
CA LEU A 99 -19.03 15.12 15.56
C LEU A 99 -19.50 13.70 15.87
N ASP A 100 -19.65 12.87 14.84
CA ASP A 100 -20.10 11.50 14.99
C ASP A 100 -18.89 10.55 15.06
N LEU A 101 -18.41 10.30 16.26
CA LEU A 101 -17.31 9.36 16.49
C LEU A 101 -17.78 7.93 16.19
N LYS A 102 -17.15 7.30 15.19
CA LYS A 102 -17.41 5.91 14.77
C LYS A 102 -16.35 4.95 15.28
N GLY A 103 -15.15 5.42 15.60
CA GLY A 103 -14.08 4.57 16.08
C GLY A 103 -12.76 5.26 16.30
N ALA A 104 -11.75 4.46 16.63
CA ALA A 104 -10.37 4.93 16.77
C ALA A 104 -9.39 3.86 16.29
N PHE A 105 -8.19 4.31 15.91
CA PHE A 105 -7.14 3.41 15.45
C PHE A 105 -5.75 3.91 15.79
N THR A 106 -4.80 2.98 15.75
CA THR A 106 -3.37 3.31 15.72
C THR A 106 -2.68 2.63 14.55
N HIS A 107 -1.41 2.96 14.31
CA HIS A 107 -0.57 2.28 13.34
C HIS A 107 0.74 1.86 13.99
N PHE A 108 1.05 0.56 13.92
CA PHE A 108 2.28 0.01 14.47
C PHE A 108 3.49 0.38 13.61
N ARG A 109 4.56 0.85 14.24
CA ARG A 109 5.81 1.26 13.56
C ARG A 109 6.76 0.09 13.28
N ALA A 110 6.68 -0.95 14.10
CA ALA A 110 7.61 -2.08 14.12
C ALA A 110 6.87 -3.41 14.30
N SER A 111 5.74 -3.60 13.58
CA SER A 111 4.99 -4.86 13.63
C SER A 111 5.69 -6.00 12.91
N ASP A 112 6.59 -5.69 11.98
CA ASP A 112 7.44 -6.58 11.18
C ASP A 112 8.83 -6.83 11.83
N GLU A 113 9.10 -6.28 13.01
CA GLU A 113 10.35 -6.43 13.72
C GLU A 113 10.17 -7.18 15.05
N HIS A 114 11.19 -7.97 15.45
CA HIS A 114 11.22 -8.62 16.75
C HIS A 114 11.68 -7.65 17.86
N GLY A 115 10.82 -6.71 18.24
CA GLY A 115 11.14 -5.70 19.25
C GLY A 115 10.02 -5.48 20.27
N ALA A 116 10.31 -4.70 21.30
CA ALA A 116 9.35 -4.33 22.35
C ALA A 116 8.30 -3.33 21.87
N ASP A 117 8.60 -2.53 20.86
CA ASP A 117 7.75 -1.43 20.38
C ASP A 117 6.33 -1.85 20.04
N TYR A 118 6.17 -3.04 19.42
CA TYR A 118 4.85 -3.59 19.12
C TYR A 118 4.01 -3.76 20.38
N PHE A 119 4.58 -4.31 21.46
CA PHE A 119 3.87 -4.52 22.71
C PHE A 119 3.56 -3.20 23.43
N VAL A 120 4.52 -2.28 23.46
CA VAL A 120 4.33 -0.94 24.01
C VAL A 120 3.21 -0.20 23.30
N GLN A 121 3.16 -0.26 21.96
CA GLN A 121 2.09 0.35 21.19
C GLN A 121 0.75 -0.32 21.43
N LYS A 122 0.73 -1.65 21.57
CA LYS A 122 -0.49 -2.40 21.91
C LYS A 122 -1.03 -1.96 23.27
N ASP A 123 -0.20 -1.91 24.30
CA ASP A 123 -0.59 -1.49 25.65
C ASP A 123 -1.09 -0.04 25.68
N ASN A 124 -0.40 0.87 24.98
CA ASN A 124 -0.83 2.27 24.86
C ASN A 124 -2.19 2.37 24.11
N PHE A 125 -2.43 1.52 23.12
CA PHE A 125 -3.71 1.52 22.43
C PHE A 125 -4.84 0.93 23.27
N GLU A 126 -4.59 -0.11 24.08
CA GLU A 126 -5.55 -0.63 25.06
C GLU A 126 -5.95 0.44 26.09
N LEU A 127 -4.96 1.20 26.59
CA LEU A 127 -5.24 2.35 27.47
C LEU A 127 -6.13 3.39 26.76
N ALA A 128 -5.80 3.74 25.52
CA ALA A 128 -6.60 4.68 24.73
C ALA A 128 -8.03 4.19 24.51
N LYS A 129 -8.20 2.91 24.17
CA LYS A 129 -9.54 2.28 24.01
C LYS A 129 -10.35 2.36 25.29
N SER A 130 -9.73 2.07 26.42
CA SER A 130 -10.39 2.12 27.74
C SER A 130 -10.86 3.56 28.06
N MET A 131 -10.00 4.54 27.85
CA MET A 131 -10.36 5.96 28.05
C MET A 131 -11.51 6.42 27.15
N ILE A 132 -11.45 6.02 25.86
CA ILE A 132 -12.51 6.39 24.90
C ILE A 132 -13.84 5.71 25.26
N LYS A 133 -13.84 4.42 25.61
CA LYS A 133 -15.04 3.67 26.02
C LYS A 133 -15.68 4.25 27.27
N GLU A 134 -14.88 4.70 28.25
CA GLU A 134 -15.38 5.35 29.48
C GLU A 134 -16.05 6.71 29.17
N LEU A 135 -15.47 7.49 28.28
CA LEU A 135 -15.93 8.84 27.97
C LEU A 135 -17.04 8.88 26.90
N PHE A 136 -17.22 7.80 26.15
CA PHE A 136 -18.14 7.73 25.02
C PHE A 136 -18.86 6.37 24.93
N SER A 137 -20.11 6.32 25.33
CA SER A 137 -20.92 5.09 25.54
C SER A 137 -21.57 4.53 24.28
N LYS A 138 -20.95 4.65 23.10
CA LYS A 138 -21.42 4.06 21.84
C LYS A 138 -20.58 2.84 21.46
N ASN A 139 -21.15 1.94 20.64
CA ASN A 139 -20.36 0.92 19.96
C ASN A 139 -19.42 1.58 18.97
N LEU A 140 -18.13 1.48 19.23
CA LEU A 140 -17.07 2.06 18.43
C LEU A 140 -16.25 0.96 17.76
N ILE A 141 -15.79 1.23 16.54
CA ILE A 141 -14.88 0.36 15.81
C ILE A 141 -13.43 0.70 16.20
N PHE A 142 -12.69 -0.29 16.68
CA PHE A 142 -11.27 -0.15 16.94
C PHE A 142 -10.47 -0.98 15.94
N HIS A 143 -9.33 -0.43 15.48
CA HIS A 143 -8.43 -1.16 14.57
C HIS A 143 -6.98 -0.71 14.71
N SER A 144 -6.09 -1.67 14.93
CA SER A 144 -4.65 -1.40 15.10
C SER A 144 -3.80 -2.24 14.13
N HIS A 145 -4.18 -3.48 13.89
CA HIS A 145 -3.38 -4.49 13.19
C HIS A 145 -3.28 -4.22 11.68
N ASN A 146 -2.07 -3.94 11.21
CA ASN A 146 -1.69 -4.00 9.79
C ASN A 146 -1.35 -5.45 9.40
N SER A 147 -0.95 -5.72 8.15
CA SER A 147 -0.67 -7.07 7.66
C SER A 147 0.33 -7.83 8.54
N ALA A 148 1.46 -7.23 8.89
CA ALA A 148 2.48 -7.88 9.73
C ALA A 148 1.98 -8.10 11.18
N ALA A 149 1.21 -7.17 11.73
CA ALA A 149 0.63 -7.35 13.06
C ALA A 149 -0.42 -8.46 13.12
N ILE A 150 -1.17 -8.70 12.03
CA ILE A 150 -2.11 -9.83 11.93
C ILE A 150 -1.35 -11.15 12.04
N GLU A 151 -0.20 -11.25 11.38
CA GLU A 151 0.63 -12.46 11.40
C GLU A 151 1.22 -12.75 12.79
N ARG A 152 1.55 -11.69 13.56
CA ARG A 152 2.06 -11.82 14.94
C ARG A 152 1.01 -12.13 15.99
N ALA A 153 -0.23 -11.73 15.74
CA ALA A 153 -1.29 -11.83 16.73
C ALA A 153 -1.82 -13.26 16.78
N SER A 154 -1.83 -13.86 17.96
CA SER A 154 -2.56 -15.12 18.21
C SER A 154 -4.08 -14.88 18.23
N ASP A 155 -4.49 -13.67 18.61
CA ASP A 155 -5.86 -13.20 18.67
C ASP A 155 -5.87 -11.68 18.53
N VAL A 156 -6.80 -11.15 17.73
CA VAL A 156 -7.03 -9.71 17.56
C VAL A 156 -8.19 -9.22 18.43
N GLY A 157 -8.87 -10.12 19.16
CA GLY A 157 -10.00 -9.80 19.99
C GLY A 157 -11.19 -9.28 19.19
N ASP A 158 -11.77 -8.18 19.67
CA ASP A 158 -12.92 -7.50 19.04
C ASP A 158 -12.51 -6.39 18.04
N GLU A 159 -11.24 -6.31 17.69
CA GLU A 159 -10.72 -5.31 16.76
C GLU A 159 -10.91 -5.72 15.29
N TYR A 160 -11.07 -4.71 14.44
CA TYR A 160 -10.95 -4.87 13.00
C TYR A 160 -9.47 -4.82 12.60
N VAL A 161 -9.13 -5.46 11.48
CA VAL A 161 -7.78 -5.49 10.94
C VAL A 161 -7.69 -4.72 9.61
N ARG A 162 -6.50 -4.27 9.27
CA ARG A 162 -6.22 -3.58 8.01
C ARG A 162 -5.22 -4.38 7.18
N ALA A 163 -5.72 -5.28 6.36
CA ALA A 163 -4.91 -6.03 5.42
C ALA A 163 -4.54 -5.13 4.23
N GLY A 164 -3.28 -4.75 4.14
CA GLY A 164 -2.71 -4.02 3.00
C GLY A 164 -1.84 -4.94 2.15
N MET A 165 -0.61 -5.18 2.57
CA MET A 165 0.37 -5.99 1.85
C MET A 165 -0.07 -7.45 1.70
N ALA A 166 -0.71 -8.03 2.73
CA ALA A 166 -1.18 -9.42 2.71
C ALA A 166 -2.20 -9.69 1.59
N GLN A 167 -3.04 -8.72 1.20
CA GLN A 167 -3.97 -8.88 0.07
C GLN A 167 -3.28 -9.05 -1.29
N PHE A 168 -2.00 -8.65 -1.39
CA PHE A 168 -1.17 -8.87 -2.58
C PHE A 168 -0.34 -10.15 -2.51
N GLY A 169 -0.47 -10.92 -1.42
CA GLY A 169 0.21 -12.19 -1.24
C GLY A 169 1.61 -12.08 -0.65
N TYR A 170 1.90 -11.01 0.09
CA TYR A 170 3.19 -10.81 0.76
C TYR A 170 3.03 -10.85 2.28
N SER A 171 3.86 -11.67 2.91
CA SER A 171 4.00 -11.81 4.36
C SER A 171 5.16 -10.93 4.85
N GLY A 172 5.07 -10.48 6.11
CA GLY A 172 6.18 -9.83 6.81
C GLY A 172 7.06 -10.81 7.58
N PHE A 173 6.57 -12.02 7.90
CA PHE A 173 7.23 -12.97 8.79
C PHE A 173 7.25 -14.41 8.30
N ASP A 174 6.17 -14.90 7.72
CA ASP A 174 5.97 -16.32 7.54
C ASP A 174 5.35 -16.68 6.20
N GLU A 175 6.13 -17.31 5.36
CA GLU A 175 5.65 -17.88 4.10
C GLU A 175 4.67 -19.05 4.31
N SER A 176 4.59 -19.62 5.53
CA SER A 176 3.70 -20.73 5.86
C SER A 176 2.21 -20.36 5.83
N LEU A 177 1.86 -19.05 5.87
CA LEU A 177 0.49 -18.58 5.73
C LEU A 177 -0.16 -18.92 4.38
N GLY A 178 0.62 -19.44 3.43
CA GLY A 178 0.13 -19.86 2.12
C GLY A 178 -0.41 -18.70 1.27
N LEU A 179 0.03 -17.47 1.54
CA LEU A 179 -0.33 -16.30 0.75
C LEU A 179 0.18 -16.45 -0.67
N LYS A 180 -0.67 -16.15 -1.65
CA LYS A 180 -0.33 -16.23 -3.07
C LYS A 180 -0.09 -14.85 -3.64
N LYS A 181 1.07 -14.64 -4.28
CA LYS A 181 1.37 -13.42 -5.02
C LYS A 181 0.36 -13.26 -6.15
N VAL A 182 -0.45 -12.21 -6.07
CA VAL A 182 -1.61 -12.02 -6.96
C VAL A 182 -1.32 -11.09 -8.15
N LEU A 183 -0.14 -10.46 -8.19
CA LEU A 183 0.21 -9.54 -9.25
C LEU A 183 1.32 -10.11 -10.12
N LYS A 184 1.07 -10.13 -11.45
CA LYS A 184 2.08 -10.37 -12.48
C LYS A 184 2.07 -9.21 -13.46
N LEU A 185 3.24 -8.67 -13.78
CA LEU A 185 3.41 -7.60 -14.75
C LEU A 185 4.00 -8.19 -16.04
N TYR A 186 3.38 -7.86 -17.17
CA TYR A 186 3.80 -8.31 -18.48
C TYR A 186 4.16 -7.15 -19.38
N ALA A 187 5.12 -7.37 -20.29
CA ALA A 187 5.48 -6.45 -21.36
C ALA A 187 5.39 -7.15 -22.73
N ASN A 188 5.08 -6.37 -23.77
CA ASN A 188 5.05 -6.85 -25.14
C ASN A 188 6.31 -6.41 -25.88
N ARG A 189 6.76 -7.23 -26.82
CA ARG A 189 7.90 -6.93 -27.68
C ARG A 189 7.56 -5.84 -28.70
N VAL A 190 8.29 -4.74 -28.68
CA VAL A 190 8.17 -3.65 -29.65
C VAL A 190 9.07 -3.90 -30.87
N SER A 191 10.28 -4.39 -30.64
CA SER A 191 11.24 -4.68 -31.69
C SER A 191 12.21 -5.77 -31.27
N SER A 192 12.84 -6.44 -32.25
CA SER A 192 13.93 -7.38 -32.03
C SER A 192 15.07 -7.15 -33.04
N ARG A 193 16.28 -7.54 -32.66
CA ARG A 193 17.44 -7.50 -33.53
C ARG A 193 18.57 -8.38 -33.02
N VAL A 194 19.48 -8.72 -33.91
CA VAL A 194 20.78 -9.29 -33.52
C VAL A 194 21.70 -8.15 -33.07
N LEU A 195 22.17 -8.18 -31.84
CA LEU A 195 23.24 -7.35 -31.32
C LEU A 195 24.56 -8.10 -31.54
N LYS A 196 25.44 -7.56 -32.40
CA LYS A 196 26.71 -8.19 -32.74
C LYS A 196 27.73 -8.05 -31.60
N ALA A 197 28.66 -8.98 -31.51
CA ALA A 197 29.79 -8.88 -30.59
C ALA A 197 30.47 -7.51 -30.69
N GLY A 198 30.74 -6.86 -29.58
CA GLY A 198 31.29 -5.51 -29.49
C GLY A 198 30.30 -4.36 -29.65
N GLN A 199 29.04 -4.62 -30.05
CA GLN A 199 28.01 -3.58 -30.08
C GLN A 199 27.37 -3.40 -28.71
N SER A 200 26.93 -2.16 -28.44
CA SER A 200 26.29 -1.79 -27.16
C SER A 200 24.82 -1.45 -27.35
N VAL A 201 23.99 -1.63 -26.29
CA VAL A 201 22.60 -1.30 -26.30
C VAL A 201 22.24 -0.24 -25.25
N GLY A 202 21.30 0.64 -25.61
CA GLY A 202 20.70 1.63 -24.72
C GLY A 202 21.57 2.85 -24.43
N TYR A 203 21.09 3.70 -23.52
CA TYR A 203 21.74 4.97 -23.18
C TYR A 203 23.14 4.78 -22.59
N GLY A 204 24.11 5.47 -23.20
CA GLY A 204 25.50 5.44 -22.77
C GLY A 204 26.26 4.14 -23.06
N GLY A 205 25.60 3.20 -23.77
CA GLY A 205 26.21 1.93 -24.16
C GLY A 205 26.76 1.11 -23.01
N VAL A 206 26.07 1.14 -21.85
CA VAL A 206 26.58 0.50 -20.61
C VAL A 206 26.60 -1.02 -20.68
N PHE A 207 25.85 -1.63 -21.59
CA PHE A 207 25.92 -3.04 -21.90
C PHE A 207 26.51 -3.24 -23.28
N THR A 208 27.59 -4.04 -23.39
CA THR A 208 28.24 -4.42 -24.64
C THR A 208 28.17 -5.94 -24.79
N ALA A 209 27.68 -6.39 -25.93
CA ALA A 209 27.58 -7.82 -26.24
C ALA A 209 28.98 -8.45 -26.40
N LYS A 210 29.25 -9.53 -25.71
CA LYS A 210 30.50 -10.32 -25.82
C LYS A 210 30.50 -11.27 -27.03
N HIS A 211 29.32 -11.63 -27.49
CA HIS A 211 29.06 -12.49 -28.64
C HIS A 211 27.79 -12.00 -29.33
N ASP A 212 27.52 -12.46 -30.55
CA ASP A 212 26.25 -12.19 -31.22
C ASP A 212 25.09 -12.72 -30.40
N MET A 213 24.07 -11.91 -30.19
CA MET A 213 22.89 -12.29 -29.39
C MET A 213 21.62 -11.64 -29.91
N ASP A 214 20.52 -12.37 -29.81
CA ASP A 214 19.19 -11.85 -30.12
C ASP A 214 18.67 -11.05 -28.92
N ILE A 215 18.39 -9.77 -29.13
CA ILE A 215 17.80 -8.89 -28.13
C ILE A 215 16.46 -8.33 -28.60
N ALA A 216 15.61 -8.01 -27.65
CA ALA A 216 14.34 -7.35 -27.89
C ALA A 216 14.17 -6.12 -27.00
N THR A 217 13.36 -5.18 -27.47
CA THR A 217 12.88 -4.04 -26.71
C THR A 217 11.41 -4.30 -26.34
N TYR A 218 11.08 -4.08 -25.08
CA TYR A 218 9.75 -4.32 -24.50
C TYR A 218 9.10 -3.01 -24.02
N ASP A 219 7.77 -2.92 -24.14
CA ASP A 219 6.93 -1.72 -23.96
C ASP A 219 6.64 -1.34 -22.49
N LEU A 220 7.63 -1.45 -21.62
CA LEU A 220 7.53 -0.99 -20.23
C LEU A 220 8.80 -0.24 -19.82
N GLY A 221 8.62 0.88 -19.16
CA GLY A 221 9.72 1.68 -18.67
C GLY A 221 9.42 2.34 -17.30
N TYR A 222 10.28 3.28 -16.89
CA TYR A 222 10.08 3.96 -15.62
C TYR A 222 8.88 4.95 -15.65
N GLY A 223 8.40 5.34 -16.82
CA GLY A 223 7.15 6.10 -16.98
C GLY A 223 5.89 5.30 -16.61
N ASP A 224 5.99 3.96 -16.65
CA ASP A 224 4.93 3.05 -16.25
C ASP A 224 4.96 2.73 -14.76
N GLY A 225 5.83 3.39 -14.00
CA GLY A 225 5.96 3.22 -12.56
C GLY A 225 7.02 2.21 -12.14
N LEU A 226 7.82 1.67 -13.05
CA LEU A 226 8.99 0.87 -12.70
C LEU A 226 10.10 1.77 -12.12
N PHE A 227 10.93 1.20 -11.25
CA PHE A 227 12.16 1.88 -10.85
C PHE A 227 13.12 1.97 -12.03
N ARG A 228 13.76 3.12 -12.20
CA ARG A 228 14.70 3.34 -13.30
C ARG A 228 15.98 2.53 -13.10
N TYR A 229 16.10 1.42 -13.80
CA TYR A 229 17.36 0.67 -13.85
C TYR A 229 18.45 1.47 -14.57
N ASN A 230 19.57 1.68 -13.91
CA ASN A 230 20.66 2.52 -14.39
C ASN A 230 21.77 1.74 -15.12
N GLY A 231 21.62 0.43 -15.30
CA GLY A 231 22.58 -0.45 -15.95
C GLY A 231 23.71 -0.92 -15.04
N LYS A 232 23.62 -0.71 -13.72
CA LYS A 232 24.59 -1.20 -12.72
C LYS A 232 23.99 -2.36 -11.94
N GLY A 233 24.81 -3.38 -11.70
CA GLY A 233 24.34 -4.63 -11.13
C GLY A 233 23.59 -5.48 -12.16
N GLU A 234 22.91 -6.52 -11.70
CA GLU A 234 22.11 -7.41 -12.53
C GLU A 234 20.68 -7.43 -12.02
N LEU A 235 19.76 -6.78 -12.75
CA LEU A 235 18.33 -6.81 -12.45
C LEU A 235 17.66 -7.82 -13.36
N ASN A 236 17.14 -8.87 -12.77
CA ASN A 236 16.50 -9.97 -13.48
C ASN A 236 14.99 -9.81 -13.60
N LEU A 237 14.46 -10.21 -14.74
CA LEU A 237 13.03 -10.40 -15.00
C LEU A 237 12.53 -11.70 -14.33
N ALA A 238 11.21 -11.90 -14.30
CA ALA A 238 10.58 -13.08 -13.68
C ALA A 238 11.12 -14.44 -14.19
N ASN A 239 11.65 -14.49 -15.40
CA ASN A 239 12.26 -15.68 -15.99
C ASN A 239 13.78 -15.81 -15.76
N GLY A 240 14.37 -14.96 -14.92
CA GLY A 240 15.77 -14.96 -14.60
C GLY A 240 16.69 -14.34 -15.67
N LYS A 241 16.15 -13.69 -16.70
CA LYS A 241 16.97 -13.01 -17.72
C LYS A 241 17.16 -11.53 -17.35
N PRO A 242 18.36 -10.97 -17.56
CA PRO A 242 18.65 -9.60 -17.15
C PRO A 242 18.07 -8.54 -18.08
N ILE A 243 17.82 -7.36 -17.54
CA ILE A 243 17.64 -6.14 -18.33
C ILE A 243 19.03 -5.72 -18.85
N LEU A 244 19.11 -5.43 -20.15
CA LEU A 244 20.33 -5.06 -20.83
C LEU A 244 20.44 -3.54 -21.02
N GLY A 245 21.47 -2.94 -20.45
CA GLY A 245 21.67 -1.49 -20.50
C GLY A 245 20.71 -0.71 -19.60
N LYS A 246 20.60 0.59 -19.80
CA LYS A 246 19.74 1.47 -19.00
C LYS A 246 18.29 1.41 -19.49
N MET A 247 17.35 1.35 -18.55
CA MET A 247 15.91 1.46 -18.84
C MET A 247 15.56 2.85 -19.35
N SER A 248 14.71 2.93 -20.38
CA SER A 248 14.12 4.16 -20.90
C SER A 248 12.83 4.51 -20.16
N MET A 249 12.21 5.64 -20.53
CA MET A 249 10.94 6.07 -19.94
C MET A 249 9.81 5.08 -20.22
N ASP A 250 9.77 4.55 -21.42
CA ASP A 250 8.68 3.74 -21.99
C ASP A 250 9.10 2.34 -22.43
N SER A 251 10.38 1.97 -22.23
CA SER A 251 10.88 0.69 -22.69
C SER A 251 12.16 0.23 -21.98
N PHE A 252 12.43 -1.07 -22.05
CA PHE A 252 13.72 -1.66 -21.69
C PHE A 252 14.13 -2.71 -22.72
N SER A 253 15.42 -3.03 -22.77
CA SER A 253 15.96 -4.10 -23.59
C SER A 253 16.33 -5.33 -22.76
N SER A 254 16.13 -6.51 -23.30
CA SER A 254 16.56 -7.80 -22.74
C SER A 254 16.88 -8.78 -23.86
N ILE A 255 17.28 -9.99 -23.51
CA ILE A 255 17.36 -11.11 -24.47
C ILE A 255 15.98 -11.28 -25.09
N ASP A 256 15.90 -11.62 -26.39
CA ASP A 256 14.61 -11.89 -27.03
C ASP A 256 14.00 -13.19 -26.48
N MET A 257 12.81 -13.08 -25.91
CA MET A 257 12.08 -14.18 -25.30
C MET A 257 10.65 -14.32 -25.86
N GLY A 258 10.43 -13.72 -27.03
CA GLY A 258 9.14 -13.75 -27.72
C GLY A 258 8.31 -12.48 -27.53
N GLU A 259 7.06 -12.55 -28.00
CA GLU A 259 6.19 -11.37 -28.14
C GLU A 259 5.69 -10.79 -26.83
N ARG A 260 5.56 -11.63 -25.79
CA ARG A 260 5.08 -11.21 -24.48
C ARG A 260 5.83 -11.93 -23.36
N ILE A 261 6.33 -11.17 -22.41
CA ILE A 261 7.12 -11.71 -21.30
C ILE A 261 6.55 -11.27 -19.96
N CYS A 262 6.76 -12.10 -18.93
CA CYS A 262 6.52 -11.71 -17.54
C CYS A 262 7.74 -10.92 -17.03
N VAL A 263 7.51 -9.70 -16.60
CA VAL A 263 8.55 -8.79 -16.09
C VAL A 263 8.70 -8.94 -14.58
N ILE A 264 7.58 -8.96 -13.87
CA ILE A 264 7.53 -9.11 -12.41
C ILE A 264 6.44 -10.15 -12.09
N ASP A 265 6.79 -11.19 -11.37
CA ASP A 265 5.88 -12.12 -10.69
C ASP A 265 6.15 -12.14 -9.17
N ASP A 266 7.31 -11.62 -8.76
CA ASP A 266 7.69 -11.39 -7.38
C ASP A 266 8.30 -9.99 -7.22
N ALA A 267 7.58 -9.12 -6.50
CA ALA A 267 8.06 -7.77 -6.23
C ALA A 267 9.28 -7.74 -5.29
N ASN A 268 9.56 -8.81 -4.54
CA ASN A 268 10.72 -8.88 -3.65
C ASN A 268 12.04 -8.75 -4.44
N ILE A 269 12.14 -9.39 -5.61
CA ILE A 269 13.34 -9.32 -6.46
C ILE A 269 13.70 -7.86 -6.80
N TRP A 270 12.69 -7.07 -7.16
CA TRP A 270 12.88 -5.66 -7.49
C TRP A 270 13.11 -4.81 -6.24
N ALA A 271 12.41 -5.12 -5.16
CA ALA A 271 12.56 -4.43 -3.88
C ALA A 271 13.98 -4.58 -3.33
N GLU A 272 14.52 -5.79 -3.30
CA GLU A 272 15.90 -6.07 -2.88
C GLU A 272 16.93 -5.34 -3.76
N PHE A 273 16.75 -5.38 -5.08
CA PHE A 273 17.66 -4.72 -5.99
C PHE A 273 17.70 -3.19 -5.81
N PHE A 274 16.56 -2.56 -5.52
CA PHE A 274 16.45 -1.11 -5.35
C PHE A 274 16.48 -0.64 -3.89
N ASP A 275 16.81 -1.53 -2.95
CA ASP A 275 16.86 -1.24 -1.51
C ASP A 275 15.56 -0.58 -1.00
N THR A 276 14.44 -1.23 -1.27
CA THR A 276 13.10 -0.78 -0.88
C THR A 276 12.22 -1.96 -0.48
N ILE A 277 10.93 -1.73 -0.28
CA ILE A 277 9.95 -2.76 0.07
C ILE A 277 9.11 -3.19 -1.14
N ASN A 278 8.65 -4.44 -1.14
CA ASN A 278 7.80 -4.98 -2.21
C ASN A 278 6.54 -4.13 -2.45
N TYR A 279 5.97 -3.55 -1.39
CA TYR A 279 4.78 -2.71 -1.50
C TYR A 279 5.04 -1.43 -2.31
N ASP A 280 6.24 -0.85 -2.20
CA ASP A 280 6.65 0.31 -3.00
C ASP A 280 6.72 -0.03 -4.50
N VAL A 281 7.20 -1.22 -4.85
CA VAL A 281 7.18 -1.73 -6.24
C VAL A 281 5.75 -1.81 -6.77
N LEU A 282 4.83 -2.37 -5.98
CA LEU A 282 3.45 -2.61 -6.41
C LEU A 282 2.63 -1.33 -6.58
N VAL A 283 2.74 -0.39 -5.60
CA VAL A 283 1.90 0.82 -5.60
C VAL A 283 2.35 1.88 -6.60
N LYS A 284 3.58 1.81 -7.09
CA LYS A 284 4.11 2.72 -8.13
C LYS A 284 3.62 2.41 -9.53
N LEU A 285 3.17 1.19 -9.79
CA LEU A 285 2.70 0.79 -11.12
C LEU A 285 1.58 1.71 -11.61
N SER A 286 1.78 2.31 -12.76
CA SER A 286 0.88 3.30 -13.35
C SER A 286 -0.57 2.79 -13.41
N PRO A 287 -1.57 3.60 -13.06
CA PRO A 287 -2.98 3.26 -13.23
C PRO A 287 -3.37 3.06 -14.70
N LEU A 288 -2.57 3.55 -15.64
CA LEU A 288 -2.81 3.41 -17.08
C LEU A 288 -2.47 2.02 -17.62
N ILE A 289 -1.71 1.21 -16.89
CA ILE A 289 -1.44 -0.19 -17.27
C ILE A 289 -2.76 -0.97 -17.23
N ASN A 290 -3.09 -1.63 -18.34
CA ASN A 290 -4.25 -2.51 -18.41
C ASN A 290 -4.14 -3.65 -17.41
N ARG A 291 -5.17 -3.80 -16.57
CA ARG A 291 -5.27 -4.87 -15.58
C ARG A 291 -6.34 -5.86 -15.96
N ARG A 292 -6.02 -7.14 -15.82
CA ARG A 292 -6.98 -8.23 -16.04
C ARG A 292 -6.94 -9.15 -14.82
N VAL A 293 -8.12 -9.55 -14.35
CA VAL A 293 -8.23 -10.67 -13.39
C VAL A 293 -8.05 -11.95 -14.22
N VAL A 294 -7.21 -12.84 -13.72
CA VAL A 294 -7.03 -14.19 -14.27
C VAL A 294 -7.37 -15.19 -13.16
N GLU A 295 -7.97 -16.31 -13.52
CA GLU A 295 -8.31 -17.40 -12.61
C GLU A 295 -7.07 -18.23 -12.22
#